data_eee5e54a920f5fe77d0edddf647a1b07
#
_entry.id   eee5e54a920f5fe77d0edddf647a1b07
#
_cell.length_a   1.000
_cell.length_b   1.000
_cell.length_c   1.000
_cell.angle_alpha   90.00
_cell.angle_beta   90.00
_cell.angle_gamma   90.00
#
_symmetry.space_group_name_H-M   'P 1'
#
loop_
_entity.id
_entity.type
_entity.pdbx_description
1 polymer ?
#
loop_
_entity_poly.entity_id
_entity_poly.type
_entity_poly.pdbx_seq_one_letter_code
_entity_poly.pdbx_strand_id
1 'polypeptide(L)'
;MMSIEAVLTFTDEVIYTKTGEHLNDLQRIILRESWQETKKTYDQMAQEYGYSPSYIKQAVAPQLWRLLSEGLGEKVTKTNIHSVIERRMASPDNLNRPKSSATRVVLSNLYQDRVKAPTTATHLPSDELNELPDSQTRTQMATVPGLDSQPLSSVELEFPDGSVPLNSPFYVERVPHDFRCYQELSQPGALIRIKGPRRMGKTSLMNRILVHAVAQGYKTAVLDFQQAEDTVLNDLNKLLRWFCAGLTRQLKLEPKLDEYWDEDLGSKMSCTLYVQEYLLESISNPLVLALEKVSILFDKATVAQEFLTLLRSWYERAKLDPIWQKLRLVLVQATEVYVPLDINQSPFNVGLGIELEPLTPQQIQDLAQRHGLMLSVDQLAQLIQLVAGHPYLIRLALYHLARQELTLEELVRMAATDTGIYSDHLHRLLQHLQQHPELAAAFSRVLSSTQSVELDQVQGFKLKRMGLVNLQGNQVTISCDLYRIYFSDRMTRSVGT
;
A
#
# COMPACT_ATOMS: atom_id res chain seq x y z
N MET A 1 9.35 -20.76 31.22
CA MET A 1 9.85 -20.19 29.94
C MET A 1 9.13 -18.91 29.69
N MET A 2 9.84 -17.81 29.43
CA MET A 2 9.20 -16.55 29.01
C MET A 2 8.52 -16.72 27.64
N SER A 3 7.33 -16.14 27.47
CA SER A 3 6.67 -16.17 26.16
C SER A 3 7.43 -15.28 25.18
N ILE A 4 7.55 -15.71 23.94
CA ILE A 4 8.21 -14.93 22.87
C ILE A 4 7.57 -13.56 22.68
N GLU A 5 6.25 -13.44 22.87
CA GLU A 5 5.54 -12.16 22.75
C GLU A 5 5.96 -11.17 23.85
N ALA A 6 6.20 -11.64 25.07
CA ALA A 6 6.72 -10.79 26.15
C ALA A 6 8.14 -10.29 25.83
N VAL A 7 8.98 -11.12 25.21
CA VAL A 7 10.33 -10.75 24.78
C VAL A 7 10.29 -9.72 23.66
N LEU A 8 9.43 -9.91 22.65
CA LEU A 8 9.27 -8.97 21.54
C LEU A 8 8.77 -7.61 22.01
N THR A 9 7.77 -7.61 22.90
CA THR A 9 7.23 -6.35 23.46
C THR A 9 8.28 -5.63 24.30
N PHE A 10 8.97 -6.34 25.20
CA PHE A 10 10.01 -5.77 26.05
C PHE A 10 11.16 -5.16 25.23
N THR A 11 11.66 -5.89 24.23
CA THR A 11 12.77 -5.43 23.39
C THR A 11 12.37 -4.23 22.54
N ASP A 12 11.18 -4.21 22.00
CA ASP A 12 10.64 -3.10 21.21
C ASP A 12 10.50 -1.82 22.06
N GLU A 13 9.97 -1.93 23.29
CA GLU A 13 9.86 -0.81 24.23
C GLU A 13 11.22 -0.26 24.65
N VAL A 14 12.19 -1.13 24.94
CA VAL A 14 13.55 -0.74 25.34
C VAL A 14 14.27 -0.03 24.19
N ILE A 15 14.18 -0.55 22.97
CA ILE A 15 14.75 0.07 21.77
C ILE A 15 14.10 1.42 21.54
N TYR A 16 12.76 1.47 21.51
CA TYR A 16 12.01 2.72 21.27
C TYR A 16 12.38 3.82 22.29
N THR A 17 12.50 3.45 23.58
CA THR A 17 12.85 4.42 24.63
C THR A 17 14.23 5.03 24.43
N LYS A 18 15.18 4.30 23.84
CA LYS A 18 16.57 4.73 23.67
C LYS A 18 16.87 5.35 22.30
N THR A 19 16.25 4.83 21.25
CA THR A 19 16.58 5.17 19.86
C THR A 19 15.45 5.91 19.15
N GLY A 20 14.22 5.88 19.67
CA GLY A 20 13.03 6.40 19.00
C GLY A 20 12.53 5.51 17.85
N GLU A 21 13.15 4.34 17.64
CA GLU A 21 12.81 3.40 16.56
C GLU A 21 12.11 2.16 17.12
N HIS A 22 11.12 1.64 16.42
CA HIS A 22 10.51 0.34 16.70
C HIS A 22 11.17 -0.76 15.86
N LEU A 23 11.15 -1.99 16.39
CA LEU A 23 11.55 -3.16 15.62
C LEU A 23 10.60 -3.37 14.44
N ASN A 24 11.15 -3.48 13.22
CA ASN A 24 10.39 -3.86 12.05
C ASN A 24 10.10 -5.38 12.02
N ASP A 25 9.17 -5.81 11.14
CA ASP A 25 8.70 -7.18 11.11
C ASP A 25 9.80 -8.21 10.86
N LEU A 26 10.76 -7.90 9.97
CA LEU A 26 11.88 -8.81 9.72
C LEU A 26 12.84 -8.89 10.92
N GLN A 27 13.05 -7.78 11.61
CA GLN A 27 13.83 -7.76 12.86
C GLN A 27 13.10 -8.56 13.95
N ARG A 28 11.77 -8.45 14.04
CA ARG A 28 10.94 -9.25 14.96
C ARG A 28 11.01 -10.74 14.60
N ILE A 29 10.97 -11.10 13.31
CA ILE A 29 11.15 -12.48 12.84
C ILE A 29 12.54 -13.00 13.23
N ILE A 30 13.61 -12.26 12.91
CA ILE A 30 14.97 -12.67 13.26
C ILE A 30 15.14 -12.85 14.77
N LEU A 31 14.57 -11.96 15.56
CA LEU A 31 14.58 -12.05 17.02
C LEU A 31 13.81 -13.29 17.51
N ARG A 32 12.59 -13.52 16.96
CA ARG A 32 11.75 -14.69 17.27
C ARG A 32 12.48 -16.01 16.96
N GLU A 33 13.03 -16.13 15.76
CA GLU A 33 13.73 -17.34 15.33
C GLU A 33 15.08 -17.54 16.04
N SER A 34 15.68 -16.46 16.52
CA SER A 34 16.89 -16.52 17.35
C SER A 34 16.59 -16.85 18.81
N TRP A 35 15.35 -16.65 19.26
CA TRP A 35 14.87 -16.98 20.61
C TRP A 35 14.43 -18.43 20.75
N GLN A 36 14.08 -19.12 19.68
CA GLN A 36 13.68 -20.53 19.74
C GLN A 36 14.87 -21.45 20.04
N GLU A 37 14.59 -22.58 20.68
CA GLU A 37 15.63 -23.58 21.02
C GLU A 37 16.31 -24.15 19.77
N THR A 38 15.56 -24.34 18.69
CA THR A 38 16.06 -24.70 17.37
C THR A 38 16.49 -23.44 16.61
N LYS A 39 17.69 -22.93 16.91
CA LYS A 39 18.24 -21.72 16.29
C LYS A 39 18.43 -21.90 14.79
N LYS A 40 17.49 -21.39 13.98
CA LYS A 40 17.62 -21.37 12.52
C LYS A 40 18.83 -20.52 12.08
N THR A 41 19.51 -20.94 11.03
CA THR A 41 20.53 -20.11 10.38
C THR A 41 19.88 -18.97 9.60
N TYR A 42 20.62 -17.92 9.28
CA TYR A 42 20.09 -16.84 8.43
C TYR A 42 19.70 -17.31 7.02
N ASP A 43 20.36 -18.36 6.51
CA ASP A 43 19.99 -18.97 5.22
C ASP A 43 18.64 -19.68 5.31
N GLN A 44 18.39 -20.40 6.39
CA GLN A 44 17.10 -21.05 6.65
C GLN A 44 15.99 -20.02 6.84
N MET A 45 16.24 -18.96 7.62
CA MET A 45 15.29 -17.85 7.77
C MET A 45 15.01 -17.18 6.42
N ALA A 46 16.04 -16.94 5.61
CA ALA A 46 15.90 -16.35 4.29
C ALA A 46 15.03 -17.20 3.36
N GLN A 47 15.27 -18.50 3.36
CA GLN A 47 14.50 -19.45 2.55
C GLN A 47 13.03 -19.54 3.00
N GLU A 48 12.79 -19.61 4.31
CA GLU A 48 11.45 -19.78 4.88
C GLU A 48 10.58 -18.52 4.73
N TYR A 49 11.19 -17.34 4.89
CA TYR A 49 10.47 -16.06 4.86
C TYR A 49 10.62 -15.31 3.53
N GLY A 50 11.22 -15.94 2.49
CA GLY A 50 11.31 -15.38 1.14
C GLY A 50 12.28 -14.22 0.97
N TYR A 51 13.35 -14.17 1.79
CA TYR A 51 14.38 -13.13 1.71
C TYR A 51 15.67 -13.65 1.06
N SER A 52 16.52 -12.72 0.57
CA SER A 52 17.85 -13.12 0.17
C SER A 52 18.74 -13.34 1.40
N PRO A 53 19.54 -14.42 1.46
CA PRO A 53 20.46 -14.67 2.56
C PRO A 53 21.44 -13.52 2.80
N SER A 54 21.91 -12.89 1.74
CA SER A 54 22.82 -11.73 1.83
C SER A 54 22.15 -10.52 2.49
N TYR A 55 20.87 -10.29 2.22
CA TYR A 55 20.11 -9.19 2.82
C TYR A 55 19.96 -9.36 4.33
N ILE A 56 19.59 -10.57 4.80
CA ILE A 56 19.51 -10.84 6.25
C ILE A 56 20.90 -10.71 6.89
N LYS A 57 21.94 -11.33 6.31
CA LYS A 57 23.28 -11.35 6.89
C LYS A 57 23.99 -10.00 6.92
N GLN A 58 23.84 -9.20 5.87
CA GLN A 58 24.65 -8.00 5.67
C GLN A 58 23.92 -6.71 6.06
N ALA A 59 22.60 -6.69 6.00
CA ALA A 59 21.81 -5.49 6.27
C ALA A 59 20.99 -5.61 7.57
N VAL A 60 20.07 -6.56 7.68
CA VAL A 60 19.05 -6.55 8.73
C VAL A 60 19.57 -7.08 10.08
N ALA A 61 20.26 -8.20 10.08
CA ALA A 61 20.78 -8.78 11.33
C ALA A 61 21.83 -7.88 12.00
N PRO A 62 22.81 -7.28 11.31
CA PRO A 62 23.73 -6.34 11.93
C PRO A 62 23.02 -5.12 12.54
N GLN A 63 22.02 -4.57 11.86
CA GLN A 63 21.22 -3.46 12.35
C GLN A 63 20.43 -3.85 13.61
N LEU A 64 19.76 -5.01 13.58
CA LEU A 64 19.02 -5.53 14.74
C LEU A 64 19.93 -5.67 15.96
N TRP A 65 21.10 -6.32 15.82
CA TRP A 65 22.02 -6.54 16.93
C TRP A 65 22.63 -5.24 17.44
N ARG A 66 22.81 -4.24 16.57
CA ARG A 66 23.22 -2.90 16.95
C ARG A 66 22.14 -2.21 17.78
N LEU A 67 20.88 -2.15 17.28
CA LEU A 67 19.75 -1.54 17.99
C LEU A 67 19.52 -2.19 19.36
N LEU A 68 19.58 -3.53 19.44
CA LEU A 68 19.47 -4.25 20.69
C LEU A 68 20.63 -3.94 21.65
N SER A 69 21.85 -3.78 21.14
CA SER A 69 23.01 -3.43 21.95
C SER A 69 22.90 -2.00 22.49
N GLU A 70 22.47 -1.06 21.69
CA GLU A 70 22.22 0.34 22.07
C GLU A 70 21.06 0.43 23.08
N GLY A 71 19.95 -0.26 22.82
CA GLY A 71 18.78 -0.28 23.70
C GLY A 71 19.07 -0.90 25.06
N LEU A 72 19.74 -2.05 25.09
CA LEU A 72 20.04 -2.81 26.30
C LEU A 72 21.33 -2.35 27.01
N GLY A 73 22.13 -1.49 26.36
CA GLY A 73 23.37 -0.93 26.97
C GLY A 73 24.52 -1.92 27.11
N GLU A 74 24.49 -3.05 26.40
CA GLU A 74 25.55 -4.05 26.36
C GLU A 74 25.56 -4.78 25.00
N LYS A 75 26.69 -5.36 24.61
CA LYS A 75 26.83 -6.03 23.30
C LYS A 75 25.91 -7.24 23.18
N VAL A 76 24.95 -7.16 22.28
CA VAL A 76 24.00 -8.24 21.97
C VAL A 76 24.33 -8.88 20.63
N THR A 77 24.24 -10.20 20.60
CA THR A 77 24.49 -11.03 19.42
C THR A 77 23.47 -12.16 19.38
N LYS A 78 23.34 -12.84 18.24
CA LYS A 78 22.47 -14.01 18.09
C LYS A 78 22.74 -15.10 19.14
N THR A 79 23.96 -15.19 19.65
CA THR A 79 24.37 -16.23 20.61
C THR A 79 24.08 -15.91 22.06
N ASN A 80 24.10 -14.62 22.47
CA ASN A 80 23.94 -14.21 23.87
C ASN A 80 22.60 -13.54 24.17
N ILE A 81 21.69 -13.39 23.17
CA ILE A 81 20.43 -12.68 23.32
C ILE A 81 19.56 -13.20 24.48
N HIS A 82 19.48 -14.51 24.67
CA HIS A 82 18.74 -15.13 25.77
C HIS A 82 19.20 -14.62 27.14
N SER A 83 20.49 -14.77 27.41
CA SER A 83 21.06 -14.41 28.73
C SER A 83 21.00 -12.91 29.00
N VAL A 84 21.08 -12.07 27.95
CA VAL A 84 21.01 -10.62 28.11
C VAL A 84 19.57 -10.19 28.43
N ILE A 85 18.57 -10.67 27.67
CA ILE A 85 17.16 -10.31 27.91
C ILE A 85 16.66 -10.86 29.24
N GLU A 86 16.94 -12.12 29.59
CA GLU A 86 16.53 -12.70 30.88
C GLU A 86 17.06 -11.90 32.04
N ARG A 87 18.32 -11.51 31.99
CA ARG A 87 18.97 -10.70 33.06
C ARG A 87 18.32 -9.32 33.16
N ARG A 88 18.00 -8.67 32.02
CA ARG A 88 17.42 -7.35 32.02
C ARG A 88 15.94 -7.35 32.44
N MET A 89 15.20 -8.37 32.09
CA MET A 89 13.81 -8.52 32.53
C MET A 89 13.70 -8.91 34.02
N ALA A 90 14.72 -9.58 34.57
CA ALA A 90 14.79 -9.95 35.98
C ALA A 90 15.33 -8.83 36.92
N SER A 91 15.82 -7.71 36.37
CA SER A 91 16.38 -6.60 37.17
C SER A 91 15.27 -5.77 37.84
N PRO A 92 15.46 -5.39 39.16
CA PRO A 92 14.43 -4.67 39.95
C PRO A 92 14.02 -3.32 39.42
N ASP A 93 14.78 -2.68 38.56
CA ASP A 93 14.46 -1.36 37.96
C ASP A 93 13.25 -1.36 37.04
N ASN A 94 12.71 -2.53 36.65
CA ASN A 94 11.53 -2.67 35.79
C ASN A 94 10.20 -2.68 36.56
N LEU A 95 10.19 -2.69 37.88
CA LEU A 95 8.96 -2.80 38.69
C LEU A 95 8.26 -1.44 38.96
N ASN A 96 8.86 -0.31 38.54
CA ASN A 96 8.35 1.04 38.80
C ASN A 96 8.10 1.89 37.53
N ARG A 97 7.52 1.33 36.48
CA ARG A 97 7.05 2.14 35.35
C ARG A 97 5.53 2.21 35.30
N PRO A 98 4.95 3.42 35.22
CA PRO A 98 3.51 3.58 35.03
C PRO A 98 3.15 3.11 33.60
N LYS A 99 2.09 2.32 33.50
CA LYS A 99 1.47 1.93 32.25
C LYS A 99 0.96 3.21 31.53
N SER A 100 1.74 3.75 30.60
CA SER A 100 1.34 4.93 29.87
C SER A 100 0.47 4.56 28.67
N SER A 101 -0.81 4.88 28.81
CA SER A 101 -1.84 4.87 27.75
C SER A 101 -1.75 6.09 26.82
N ALA A 102 -0.54 6.54 26.47
CA ALA A 102 -0.35 7.83 25.77
C ALA A 102 -0.39 7.76 24.23
N THR A 103 -0.31 6.60 23.63
CA THR A 103 -0.24 6.48 22.16
C THR A 103 -1.60 6.56 21.45
N ARG A 104 -2.71 6.52 22.20
CA ARG A 104 -4.07 6.54 21.62
C ARG A 104 -4.64 7.94 21.42
N VAL A 105 -4.05 8.97 22.02
CA VAL A 105 -4.62 10.34 22.04
C VAL A 105 -4.07 11.22 20.90
N VAL A 106 -2.90 10.92 20.34
CA VAL A 106 -2.31 11.79 19.30
C VAL A 106 -2.97 11.60 17.92
N LEU A 107 -3.55 10.43 17.65
CA LEU A 107 -4.20 10.16 16.36
C LEU A 107 -5.64 10.68 16.26
N SER A 108 -6.34 10.90 17.40
CA SER A 108 -7.71 11.42 17.38
C SER A 108 -7.79 12.94 17.18
N ASN A 109 -6.76 13.68 17.55
CA ASN A 109 -6.78 15.16 17.48
C ASN A 109 -6.47 15.71 16.08
N LEU A 110 -5.87 14.90 15.17
CA LEU A 110 -5.60 15.32 13.80
C LEU A 110 -6.79 15.18 12.84
N TYR A 111 -7.87 14.50 13.28
CA TYR A 111 -9.06 14.25 12.45
C TYR A 111 -10.27 15.11 12.78
N GLN A 112 -10.30 15.83 13.93
CA GLN A 112 -11.46 16.64 14.33
C GLN A 112 -11.55 18.02 13.66
N ASP A 113 -10.50 18.52 13.04
CA ASP A 113 -10.49 19.86 12.43
C ASP A 113 -10.99 19.94 10.97
N ARG A 114 -11.48 18.84 10.38
CA ARG A 114 -11.92 18.85 8.97
C ARG A 114 -13.43 18.83 8.73
N VAL A 115 -14.26 18.83 9.77
CA VAL A 115 -15.73 18.88 9.60
C VAL A 115 -16.32 19.93 10.50
N LYS A 116 -16.26 21.19 10.13
CA LYS A 116 -17.20 22.23 10.55
C LYS A 116 -17.36 23.27 9.45
N ALA A 117 -18.44 23.14 8.71
CA ALA A 117 -19.04 24.26 7.98
C ALA A 117 -20.15 24.89 8.87
N PRO A 118 -20.36 26.20 8.82
CA PRO A 118 -21.21 26.91 9.76
C PRO A 118 -22.66 26.88 9.33
N THR A 119 -23.56 26.58 10.26
CA THR A 119 -24.97 26.97 10.14
C THR A 119 -25.38 27.76 11.36
N THR A 120 -25.71 28.98 11.12
CA THR A 120 -26.35 29.93 12.04
C THR A 120 -27.84 29.58 12.27
N ALA A 121 -28.32 29.61 13.48
CA ALA A 121 -29.47 30.35 13.94
C ALA A 121 -30.05 29.83 15.29
N THR A 122 -29.90 30.60 16.29
CA THR A 122 -30.85 31.28 17.19
C THR A 122 -31.91 30.48 17.97
N HIS A 123 -31.85 30.75 19.28
CA HIS A 123 -32.88 30.88 20.33
C HIS A 123 -33.23 29.69 21.23
N LEU A 124 -32.88 29.92 22.50
CA LEU A 124 -33.37 29.39 23.78
C LEU A 124 -34.82 29.86 24.04
N PRO A 125 -35.51 29.53 25.14
CA PRO A 125 -35.19 28.71 26.32
C PRO A 125 -36.36 27.89 26.97
N SER A 126 -36.02 27.21 28.05
CA SER A 126 -36.74 26.96 29.35
C SER A 126 -37.76 25.81 29.46
N ASP A 127 -37.50 25.04 30.43
CA ASP A 127 -38.11 24.69 31.71
C ASP A 127 -38.79 23.33 31.92
N GLU A 128 -38.43 22.78 33.07
CA GLU A 128 -39.15 22.04 34.12
C GLU A 128 -39.46 20.54 33.93
N LEU A 129 -38.76 19.76 34.73
CA LEU A 129 -39.15 19.10 36.02
C LEU A 129 -40.23 18.00 35.94
N ASN A 130 -39.91 16.85 36.44
CA ASN A 130 -40.56 16.02 37.47
C ASN A 130 -40.73 14.55 37.20
N GLU A 131 -40.15 13.80 38.07
CA GLU A 131 -40.63 12.81 39.03
C GLU A 131 -40.72 11.34 38.58
N LEU A 132 -39.94 10.54 39.34
CA LEU A 132 -40.08 9.12 39.63
C LEU A 132 -41.32 8.88 40.54
N PRO A 133 -41.91 7.71 40.72
CA PRO A 133 -41.31 6.69 41.57
C PRO A 133 -41.64 5.19 41.32
N ASP A 134 -40.76 4.37 41.89
CA ASP A 134 -40.92 3.11 42.63
C ASP A 134 -41.98 2.02 42.27
N SER A 135 -41.60 0.77 42.16
CA SER A 135 -41.44 -0.22 43.24
C SER A 135 -41.61 -1.69 42.76
N GLN A 136 -40.68 -2.52 43.23
CA GLN A 136 -40.85 -3.89 43.77
C GLN A 136 -41.52 -4.98 42.89
N THR A 137 -41.02 -6.19 42.72
CA THR A 137 -40.66 -7.23 43.70
C THR A 137 -40.10 -8.50 43.06
N ARG A 138 -39.02 -9.03 43.63
CA ARG A 138 -38.62 -10.42 43.87
C ARG A 138 -39.08 -11.55 42.91
N THR A 139 -38.13 -12.34 42.39
CA THR A 139 -37.82 -13.67 43.02
C THR A 139 -36.55 -14.29 42.41
N GLN A 140 -35.75 -14.84 43.28
CA GLN A 140 -34.51 -15.60 43.06
C GLN A 140 -34.76 -16.90 42.28
N MET A 141 -33.79 -17.33 41.45
CA MET A 141 -33.18 -18.62 41.65
C MET A 141 -31.82 -18.70 40.91
N ALA A 142 -30.88 -19.31 41.60
CA ALA A 142 -29.48 -19.50 41.32
C ALA A 142 -29.25 -20.50 40.15
N THR A 143 -28.14 -20.34 39.40
CA THR A 143 -26.98 -21.24 39.45
C THR A 143 -26.24 -21.34 38.13
N VAL A 144 -24.96 -21.40 38.30
CA VAL A 144 -23.79 -22.01 37.62
C VAL A 144 -23.06 -21.15 36.61
N PRO A 145 -21.76 -20.89 36.86
CA PRO A 145 -20.92 -20.13 35.96
C PRO A 145 -20.45 -21.00 34.79
N GLY A 146 -20.97 -20.69 33.61
CA GLY A 146 -20.48 -21.22 32.35
C GLY A 146 -19.61 -20.16 31.71
N LEU A 147 -18.44 -20.59 31.25
CA LEU A 147 -17.44 -19.84 30.48
C LEU A 147 -18.05 -18.69 29.67
N ASP A 148 -17.74 -17.48 30.07
CA ASP A 148 -17.91 -16.27 29.25
C ASP A 148 -16.92 -16.34 28.08
N SER A 149 -17.36 -16.91 26.98
CA SER A 149 -16.83 -16.60 25.68
C SER A 149 -17.29 -15.18 25.35
N GLN A 150 -16.45 -14.18 25.67
CA GLN A 150 -16.62 -12.84 25.13
C GLN A 150 -16.66 -12.97 23.59
N PRO A 151 -17.70 -12.46 22.90
CA PRO A 151 -17.67 -12.37 21.47
C PRO A 151 -16.52 -11.45 21.10
N LEU A 152 -15.60 -11.92 20.22
CA LEU A 152 -14.65 -11.10 19.51
C LEU A 152 -15.42 -9.86 19.03
N SER A 153 -15.00 -8.66 19.48
CA SER A 153 -15.57 -7.39 19.09
C SER A 153 -15.78 -7.42 17.57
N SER A 154 -17.03 -7.22 17.14
CA SER A 154 -17.40 -7.22 15.73
C SER A 154 -16.59 -6.16 14.99
N VAL A 155 -15.54 -6.58 14.32
CA VAL A 155 -14.82 -5.71 13.37
C VAL A 155 -15.84 -5.35 12.30
N GLU A 156 -16.17 -4.07 12.17
CA GLU A 156 -17.08 -3.60 11.15
C GLU A 156 -16.47 -3.90 9.77
N LEU A 157 -17.17 -4.70 8.98
CA LEU A 157 -16.71 -5.11 7.65
C LEU A 157 -16.80 -3.92 6.69
N GLU A 158 -15.66 -3.54 6.13
CA GLU A 158 -15.57 -2.48 5.12
C GLU A 158 -15.74 -3.07 3.71
N PHE A 159 -16.67 -2.52 2.93
CA PHE A 159 -16.76 -2.87 1.51
C PHE A 159 -15.46 -2.51 0.79
N PRO A 160 -14.89 -3.40 -0.04
CA PRO A 160 -13.61 -3.17 -0.69
C PRO A 160 -13.73 -2.23 -1.90
N ASP A 161 -13.98 -0.96 -1.64
CA ASP A 161 -13.99 0.10 -2.64
C ASP A 161 -12.79 1.05 -2.46
N GLY A 162 -12.19 1.47 -3.57
CA GLY A 162 -11.07 2.41 -3.59
C GLY A 162 -9.78 1.92 -2.89
N SER A 163 -9.10 2.85 -2.24
CA SER A 163 -7.90 2.56 -1.44
C SER A 163 -8.29 2.13 -0.04
N VAL A 164 -7.52 1.19 0.52
CA VAL A 164 -7.72 0.73 1.90
C VAL A 164 -7.45 1.88 2.87
N PRO A 165 -8.42 2.26 3.75
CA PRO A 165 -8.24 3.31 4.72
C PRO A 165 -7.01 3.11 5.62
N LEU A 166 -6.46 4.19 6.16
CA LEU A 166 -5.21 4.13 6.94
C LEU A 166 -5.35 3.34 8.24
N ASN A 167 -6.51 3.45 8.86
CA ASN A 167 -6.87 2.77 10.11
C ASN A 167 -7.57 1.42 9.90
N SER A 168 -7.73 0.99 8.65
CA SER A 168 -8.39 -0.26 8.30
C SER A 168 -7.56 -1.46 8.74
N PRO A 169 -8.15 -2.44 9.44
CA PRO A 169 -7.48 -3.70 9.77
C PRO A 169 -7.25 -4.58 8.53
N PHE A 170 -7.85 -4.25 7.39
CA PHE A 170 -7.81 -5.05 6.17
C PHE A 170 -6.66 -4.69 5.23
N TYR A 171 -5.76 -3.79 5.64
CA TYR A 171 -4.52 -3.60 4.90
C TYR A 171 -3.53 -4.71 5.23
N VAL A 172 -3.06 -5.39 4.21
CA VAL A 172 -2.00 -6.39 4.33
C VAL A 172 -0.70 -5.73 3.89
N GLU A 173 0.24 -5.60 4.83
CA GLU A 173 1.58 -5.12 4.53
C GLU A 173 2.30 -6.06 3.57
N ARG A 174 2.96 -5.50 2.59
CA ARG A 174 3.72 -6.25 1.60
C ARG A 174 5.20 -6.14 1.86
N VAL A 175 5.64 -6.84 2.88
CA VAL A 175 7.07 -6.95 3.16
C VAL A 175 7.74 -7.71 2.00
N PRO A 176 8.85 -7.21 1.38
CA PRO A 176 9.64 -6.07 1.85
C PRO A 176 9.30 -4.71 1.20
N HIS A 177 8.24 -4.60 0.39
CA HIS A 177 7.98 -3.42 -0.44
C HIS A 177 7.68 -2.17 0.37
N ASP A 178 6.76 -2.26 1.37
CA ASP A 178 6.38 -1.14 2.23
C ASP A 178 7.62 -0.57 2.95
N PHE A 179 8.41 -1.46 3.56
CA PHE A 179 9.61 -1.07 4.27
C PHE A 179 10.67 -0.42 3.38
N ARG A 180 10.91 -0.98 2.18
CA ARG A 180 11.85 -0.37 1.21
C ARG A 180 11.41 1.03 0.79
N CYS A 181 10.09 1.27 0.67
CA CYS A 181 9.57 2.60 0.40
C CYS A 181 9.89 3.57 1.55
N TYR A 182 9.70 3.15 2.80
CA TYR A 182 10.00 3.98 3.98
C TYR A 182 11.49 4.30 4.10
N GLN A 183 12.35 3.33 3.85
CA GLN A 183 13.80 3.56 3.84
C GLN A 183 14.23 4.51 2.72
N GLU A 184 13.73 4.30 1.50
CA GLU A 184 14.05 5.16 0.36
C GLU A 184 13.58 6.59 0.58
N LEU A 185 12.39 6.78 1.18
CA LEU A 185 11.83 8.09 1.48
C LEU A 185 12.76 8.95 2.37
N SER A 186 13.55 8.31 3.24
CA SER A 186 14.52 9.00 4.09
C SER A 186 15.72 9.53 3.31
N GLN A 187 15.96 9.01 2.10
CA GLN A 187 17.09 9.48 1.27
C GLN A 187 16.80 10.84 0.66
N PRO A 188 17.76 11.78 0.69
CA PRO A 188 17.64 13.07 0.00
C PRO A 188 17.40 12.88 -1.50
N GLY A 189 16.43 13.60 -2.06
CA GLY A 189 16.13 13.53 -3.50
C GLY A 189 15.55 12.19 -3.97
N ALA A 190 14.98 11.39 -3.08
CA ALA A 190 14.46 10.07 -3.40
C ALA A 190 13.38 10.07 -4.49
N LEU A 191 13.35 9.00 -5.28
CA LEU A 191 12.32 8.73 -6.28
C LEU A 191 11.79 7.30 -6.10
N ILE A 192 10.54 7.18 -5.71
CA ILE A 192 9.82 5.91 -5.56
C ILE A 192 8.80 5.77 -6.69
N ARG A 193 8.77 4.63 -7.35
CA ARG A 193 7.86 4.32 -8.46
C ARG A 193 7.04 3.09 -8.12
N ILE A 194 5.74 3.28 -7.90
CA ILE A 194 4.79 2.21 -7.57
C ILE A 194 4.03 1.82 -8.84
N LYS A 195 4.22 0.61 -9.31
CA LYS A 195 3.58 0.09 -10.53
C LYS A 195 2.85 -1.23 -10.25
N GLY A 196 1.88 -1.54 -11.07
CA GLY A 196 1.09 -2.77 -11.05
C GLY A 196 -0.24 -2.60 -11.75
N PRO A 197 -0.96 -3.68 -12.06
CA PRO A 197 -2.32 -3.64 -12.59
C PRO A 197 -3.26 -2.83 -11.70
N ARG A 198 -4.44 -2.49 -12.21
CA ARG A 198 -5.48 -1.79 -11.42
C ARG A 198 -5.87 -2.63 -10.20
N ARG A 199 -6.28 -1.95 -9.13
CA ARG A 199 -6.77 -2.56 -7.87
C ARG A 199 -5.77 -3.48 -7.15
N MET A 200 -4.46 -3.36 -7.46
CA MET A 200 -3.40 -4.06 -6.74
C MET A 200 -2.97 -3.38 -5.43
N GLY A 201 -3.57 -2.24 -5.07
CA GLY A 201 -3.28 -1.54 -3.81
C GLY A 201 -2.22 -0.43 -3.91
N LYS A 202 -1.90 0.08 -5.11
CA LYS A 202 -0.90 1.14 -5.33
C LYS A 202 -1.19 2.41 -4.50
N THR A 203 -2.42 2.92 -4.57
CA THR A 203 -2.86 4.11 -3.80
C THR A 203 -2.83 3.85 -2.31
N SER A 204 -3.17 2.62 -1.87
CA SER A 204 -3.10 2.25 -0.45
C SER A 204 -1.68 2.30 0.10
N LEU A 205 -0.69 1.83 -0.68
CA LEU A 205 0.73 1.94 -0.33
C LEU A 205 1.19 3.41 -0.34
N MET A 206 0.85 4.17 -1.39
CA MET A 206 1.18 5.60 -1.48
C MET A 206 0.67 6.37 -0.25
N ASN A 207 -0.58 6.14 0.17
CA ASN A 207 -1.15 6.82 1.33
C ASN A 207 -0.36 6.51 2.62
N ARG A 208 0.14 5.28 2.78
CA ARG A 208 0.98 4.90 3.94
C ARG A 208 2.36 5.54 3.88
N ILE A 209 2.96 5.63 2.70
CA ILE A 209 4.21 6.38 2.49
C ILE A 209 4.02 7.85 2.90
N LEU A 210 2.89 8.47 2.53
CA LEU A 210 2.60 9.86 2.90
C LEU A 210 2.39 10.04 4.39
N VAL A 211 1.70 9.11 5.07
CA VAL A 211 1.56 9.14 6.52
C VAL A 211 2.90 8.97 7.22
N HIS A 212 3.73 8.04 6.73
CA HIS A 212 5.09 7.88 7.24
C HIS A 212 5.92 9.18 7.06
N ALA A 213 5.80 9.85 5.90
CA ALA A 213 6.44 11.14 5.65
C ALA A 213 6.01 12.22 6.66
N VAL A 214 4.70 12.33 6.91
CA VAL A 214 4.16 13.27 7.90
C VAL A 214 4.69 12.98 9.31
N ALA A 215 4.78 11.70 9.70
CA ALA A 215 5.36 11.29 10.98
C ALA A 215 6.85 11.66 11.11
N GLN A 216 7.59 11.73 9.99
CA GLN A 216 8.97 12.24 9.93
C GLN A 216 9.05 13.78 9.86
N GLY A 217 7.93 14.48 9.96
CA GLY A 217 7.87 15.93 9.88
C GLY A 217 7.99 16.48 8.45
N TYR A 218 7.88 15.65 7.41
CA TYR A 218 7.95 16.11 6.02
C TYR A 218 6.64 16.76 5.60
N LYS A 219 6.72 17.71 4.68
CA LYS A 219 5.54 18.22 3.97
C LYS A 219 5.11 17.20 2.91
N THR A 220 3.82 17.13 2.64
CA THR A 220 3.28 16.23 1.63
C THR A 220 2.38 16.98 0.67
N ALA A 221 2.45 16.65 -0.62
CA ALA A 221 1.50 17.08 -1.63
C ALA A 221 1.14 15.91 -2.54
N VAL A 222 -0.12 15.85 -2.97
CA VAL A 222 -0.63 14.80 -3.85
C VAL A 222 -1.32 15.43 -5.05
N LEU A 223 -0.87 15.14 -6.25
CA LEU A 223 -1.55 15.54 -7.49
C LEU A 223 -2.12 14.30 -8.18
N ASP A 224 -3.43 14.23 -8.29
CA ASP A 224 -4.15 13.22 -9.05
C ASP A 224 -4.46 13.78 -10.46
N PHE A 225 -3.82 13.21 -11.47
CA PHE A 225 -3.99 13.65 -12.86
C PHE A 225 -5.41 13.44 -13.40
N GLN A 226 -6.23 12.64 -12.72
CA GLN A 226 -7.66 12.53 -13.07
C GLN A 226 -8.45 13.83 -12.79
N GLN A 227 -7.92 14.72 -11.96
CA GLN A 227 -8.53 16.02 -11.67
C GLN A 227 -8.20 17.10 -12.71
N ALA A 228 -7.23 16.83 -13.59
CA ALA A 228 -6.92 17.75 -14.67
C ALA A 228 -7.88 17.54 -15.85
N GLU A 229 -8.37 18.63 -16.40
CA GLU A 229 -9.21 18.60 -17.59
C GLU A 229 -8.40 18.15 -18.83
N ASP A 230 -9.08 17.58 -19.83
CA ASP A 230 -8.42 17.13 -21.06
C ASP A 230 -7.71 18.27 -21.80
N THR A 231 -8.24 19.48 -21.73
CA THR A 231 -7.62 20.70 -22.27
C THR A 231 -6.28 21.06 -21.59
N VAL A 232 -6.12 20.70 -20.34
CA VAL A 232 -4.87 20.84 -19.56
C VAL A 232 -3.89 19.72 -19.92
N LEU A 233 -4.38 18.50 -20.01
CA LEU A 233 -3.56 17.33 -20.32
C LEU A 233 -3.01 17.31 -21.76
N ASN A 234 -3.62 18.05 -22.70
CA ASN A 234 -3.18 18.15 -24.09
C ASN A 234 -2.16 19.28 -24.33
N ASP A 235 -1.89 20.12 -23.34
CA ASP A 235 -1.02 21.31 -23.49
C ASP A 235 0.02 21.32 -22.34
N LEU A 236 1.29 21.23 -22.69
CA LEU A 236 2.37 21.18 -21.71
C LEU A 236 2.42 22.43 -20.81
N ASN A 237 2.21 23.62 -21.38
CA ASN A 237 2.24 24.86 -20.62
C ASN A 237 1.10 24.90 -19.60
N LYS A 238 -0.12 24.55 -20.02
CA LYS A 238 -1.27 24.47 -19.11
C LYS A 238 -1.07 23.41 -18.04
N LEU A 239 -0.53 22.25 -18.42
CA LEU A 239 -0.24 21.17 -17.47
C LEU A 239 0.75 21.60 -16.40
N LEU A 240 1.85 22.25 -16.77
CA LEU A 240 2.87 22.71 -15.84
C LEU A 240 2.36 23.85 -14.94
N ARG A 241 1.53 24.75 -15.47
CA ARG A 241 0.86 25.79 -14.66
C ARG A 241 -0.13 25.18 -13.66
N TRP A 242 -0.96 24.23 -14.10
CA TRP A 242 -1.86 23.49 -13.23
C TRP A 242 -1.10 22.73 -12.12
N PHE A 243 -0.02 22.09 -12.49
CA PHE A 243 0.88 21.37 -11.57
C PHE A 243 1.43 22.31 -10.48
N CYS A 244 2.02 23.43 -10.87
CA CYS A 244 2.57 24.43 -9.95
C CYS A 244 1.47 25.04 -9.05
N ALA A 245 0.33 25.41 -9.61
CA ALA A 245 -0.81 25.96 -8.86
C ALA A 245 -1.35 24.95 -7.83
N GLY A 246 -1.46 23.68 -8.21
CA GLY A 246 -1.88 22.61 -7.32
C GLY A 246 -0.94 22.42 -6.14
N LEU A 247 0.37 22.43 -6.39
CA LEU A 247 1.40 22.35 -5.34
C LEU A 247 1.34 23.53 -4.39
N THR A 248 1.30 24.74 -4.93
CA THR A 248 1.21 25.99 -4.14
C THR A 248 0.03 25.94 -3.16
N ARG A 249 -1.14 25.51 -3.66
CA ARG A 249 -2.35 25.42 -2.86
C ARG A 249 -2.24 24.38 -1.74
N GLN A 250 -1.67 23.20 -2.03
CA GLN A 250 -1.51 22.16 -1.02
C GLN A 250 -0.45 22.51 0.03
N LEU A 251 0.59 23.22 -0.35
CA LEU A 251 1.61 23.73 0.57
C LEU A 251 1.11 24.96 1.37
N LYS A 252 -0.07 25.47 1.06
CA LYS A 252 -0.68 26.67 1.68
C LYS A 252 0.19 27.92 1.51
N LEU A 253 0.84 28.04 0.34
CA LEU A 253 1.62 29.19 -0.04
C LEU A 253 0.77 30.19 -0.85
N GLU A 254 1.22 31.45 -0.92
CA GLU A 254 0.61 32.46 -1.75
C GLU A 254 0.80 32.15 -3.25
N PRO A 255 -0.20 32.33 -4.12
CA PRO A 255 -0.01 32.14 -5.55
C PRO A 255 0.89 33.21 -6.15
N LYS A 256 2.02 32.81 -6.72
CA LYS A 256 3.01 33.71 -7.39
C LYS A 256 3.37 33.24 -8.79
N LEU A 257 2.47 32.49 -9.42
CA LEU A 257 2.78 31.77 -10.66
C LEU A 257 3.21 32.73 -11.78
N ASP A 258 2.52 33.87 -11.91
CA ASP A 258 2.78 34.83 -12.98
C ASP A 258 4.10 35.63 -12.76
N GLU A 259 4.61 35.70 -11.54
CA GLU A 259 5.92 36.32 -11.25
C GLU A 259 7.09 35.45 -11.75
N TYR A 260 6.91 34.15 -11.88
CA TYR A 260 7.93 33.17 -12.29
C TYR A 260 7.75 32.64 -13.71
N TRP A 261 6.61 32.97 -14.36
CA TRP A 261 6.31 32.42 -15.68
C TRP A 261 6.81 33.36 -16.76
N ASP A 262 7.92 32.97 -17.40
CA ASP A 262 8.60 33.71 -18.45
C ASP A 262 8.43 32.96 -19.79
N GLU A 263 7.87 33.64 -20.78
CA GLU A 263 7.64 33.06 -22.11
C GLU A 263 8.96 32.84 -22.88
N ASP A 264 9.98 33.66 -22.64
CA ASP A 264 11.30 33.55 -23.29
C ASP A 264 12.08 32.33 -22.77
N LEU A 265 11.86 31.93 -21.51
CA LEU A 265 12.45 30.72 -20.90
C LEU A 265 11.68 29.45 -21.24
N GLY A 266 10.43 29.58 -21.61
CA GLY A 266 9.51 28.49 -21.88
C GLY A 266 9.02 27.76 -20.63
N SER A 267 7.95 26.98 -20.75
CA SER A 267 7.17 26.44 -19.63
C SER A 267 7.93 25.48 -18.72
N LYS A 268 8.87 24.68 -19.24
CA LYS A 268 9.66 23.76 -18.41
C LYS A 268 10.65 24.46 -17.49
N MET A 269 11.31 25.51 -18.00
CA MET A 269 12.25 26.30 -17.21
C MET A 269 11.47 27.12 -16.17
N SER A 270 10.41 27.80 -16.55
CA SER A 270 9.55 28.57 -15.66
C SER A 270 9.00 27.67 -14.52
N CYS A 271 8.52 26.46 -14.84
CA CYS A 271 8.09 25.49 -13.85
C CYS A 271 9.23 25.09 -12.90
N THR A 272 10.44 24.86 -13.44
CA THR A 272 11.61 24.50 -12.63
C THR A 272 12.00 25.59 -11.66
N LEU A 273 12.08 26.84 -12.13
CA LEU A 273 12.40 28.02 -11.31
C LEU A 273 11.33 28.22 -10.22
N TYR A 274 10.04 28.12 -10.58
CA TYR A 274 8.95 28.21 -9.61
C TYR A 274 9.05 27.16 -8.50
N VAL A 275 9.33 25.91 -8.86
CA VAL A 275 9.48 24.84 -7.88
C VAL A 275 10.73 25.05 -7.02
N GLN A 276 11.86 25.40 -7.61
CA GLN A 276 13.14 25.58 -6.93
C GLN A 276 13.13 26.81 -6.03
N GLU A 277 12.96 27.98 -6.63
CA GLU A 277 13.23 29.30 -5.99
C GLU A 277 12.02 29.76 -5.15
N TYR A 278 10.83 29.25 -5.42
CA TYR A 278 9.66 29.60 -4.63
C TYR A 278 9.20 28.45 -3.72
N LEU A 279 8.80 27.30 -4.28
CA LEU A 279 8.18 26.26 -3.44
C LEU A 279 9.18 25.63 -2.47
N LEU A 280 10.34 25.17 -2.96
CA LEU A 280 11.34 24.48 -2.13
C LEU A 280 12.09 25.42 -1.19
N GLU A 281 12.29 26.69 -1.56
CA GLU A 281 12.88 27.67 -0.67
C GLU A 281 11.94 28.13 0.43
N SER A 282 10.64 28.24 0.15
CA SER A 282 9.61 28.63 1.13
C SER A 282 9.35 27.58 2.21
N ILE A 283 9.82 26.35 2.05
CA ILE A 283 9.63 25.28 3.03
C ILE A 283 10.95 24.90 3.69
N SER A 284 10.92 24.74 5.02
CA SER A 284 12.10 24.32 5.80
C SER A 284 12.30 22.80 5.73
N ASN A 285 11.21 22.05 5.69
CA ASN A 285 11.21 20.59 5.77
C ASN A 285 11.17 19.97 4.36
N PRO A 286 11.65 18.74 4.21
CA PRO A 286 11.51 18.00 2.96
C PRO A 286 10.07 17.91 2.49
N LEU A 287 9.88 17.88 1.17
CA LEU A 287 8.60 17.72 0.50
C LEU A 287 8.49 16.34 -0.16
N VAL A 288 7.48 15.59 0.18
CA VAL A 288 7.09 14.38 -0.55
C VAL A 288 5.96 14.73 -1.51
N LEU A 289 6.27 14.70 -2.80
CA LEU A 289 5.32 14.92 -3.87
C LEU A 289 4.88 13.58 -4.47
N ALA A 290 3.64 13.21 -4.24
CA ALA A 290 3.02 12.05 -4.84
C ALA A 290 2.23 12.44 -6.09
N LEU A 291 2.52 11.76 -7.20
CA LEU A 291 1.81 11.92 -8.47
C LEU A 291 1.01 10.64 -8.73
N GLU A 292 -0.31 10.76 -8.64
CA GLU A 292 -1.23 9.64 -8.82
C GLU A 292 -1.82 9.63 -10.22
N LYS A 293 -2.03 8.41 -10.75
CA LYS A 293 -2.62 8.17 -12.08
C LYS A 293 -1.87 8.84 -13.24
N VAL A 294 -0.54 8.96 -13.11
CA VAL A 294 0.33 9.55 -14.15
C VAL A 294 0.13 8.88 -15.52
N SER A 295 -0.34 7.63 -15.54
CA SER A 295 -0.64 6.90 -16.78
C SER A 295 -1.72 7.54 -17.65
N ILE A 296 -2.52 8.48 -17.13
CA ILE A 296 -3.49 9.25 -17.93
C ILE A 296 -2.77 10.11 -18.98
N LEU A 297 -1.56 10.61 -18.66
CA LEU A 297 -0.75 11.37 -19.62
C LEU A 297 -0.26 10.51 -20.79
N PHE A 298 -0.26 9.20 -20.68
CA PHE A 298 0.36 8.33 -21.68
C PHE A 298 -0.39 8.33 -23.02
N ASP A 299 -1.66 8.68 -23.03
CA ASP A 299 -2.42 8.90 -24.27
C ASP A 299 -2.04 10.22 -24.97
N LYS A 300 -1.27 11.09 -24.30
CA LYS A 300 -0.76 12.37 -24.78
C LYS A 300 0.77 12.30 -24.90
N ALA A 301 1.27 11.48 -25.82
CA ALA A 301 2.66 11.04 -25.88
C ALA A 301 3.69 12.19 -25.77
N THR A 302 3.50 13.29 -26.50
CA THR A 302 4.40 14.44 -26.49
C THR A 302 4.43 15.12 -25.11
N VAL A 303 3.26 15.41 -24.53
CA VAL A 303 3.16 16.05 -23.22
C VAL A 303 3.71 15.14 -22.12
N ALA A 304 3.39 13.85 -22.19
CA ALA A 304 3.93 12.85 -21.26
C ALA A 304 5.46 12.79 -21.31
N GLN A 305 6.06 12.75 -22.52
CA GLN A 305 7.51 12.71 -22.69
C GLN A 305 8.17 13.94 -22.08
N GLU A 306 7.66 15.15 -22.38
CA GLU A 306 8.22 16.39 -21.88
C GLU A 306 8.09 16.53 -20.37
N PHE A 307 6.91 16.20 -19.81
CA PHE A 307 6.67 16.25 -18.37
C PHE A 307 7.54 15.24 -17.61
N LEU A 308 7.64 14.02 -18.10
CA LEU A 308 8.45 12.97 -17.45
C LEU A 308 9.96 13.26 -17.54
N THR A 309 10.41 13.83 -18.66
CA THR A 309 11.79 14.32 -18.81
C THR A 309 12.11 15.40 -17.79
N LEU A 310 11.16 16.30 -17.52
CA LEU A 310 11.30 17.34 -16.49
C LEU A 310 11.49 16.74 -15.10
N LEU A 311 10.62 15.78 -14.70
CA LEU A 311 10.75 15.08 -13.41
C LEU A 311 12.08 14.33 -13.30
N ARG A 312 12.54 13.70 -14.39
CA ARG A 312 13.86 13.06 -14.44
C ARG A 312 14.97 14.05 -14.19
N SER A 313 14.92 15.25 -14.79
CA SER A 313 15.95 16.29 -14.60
C SER A 313 16.03 16.75 -13.13
N TRP A 314 14.91 16.86 -12.43
CA TRP A 314 14.86 17.20 -11.00
C TRP A 314 15.50 16.12 -10.11
N TYR A 315 15.22 14.86 -10.41
CA TYR A 315 15.87 13.73 -9.72
C TYR A 315 17.38 13.73 -9.91
N GLU A 316 17.88 14.02 -11.13
CA GLU A 316 19.32 14.10 -11.37
C GLU A 316 19.96 15.34 -10.70
N ARG A 317 19.26 16.48 -10.66
CA ARG A 317 19.72 17.68 -9.92
C ARG A 317 19.84 17.41 -8.42
N ALA A 318 18.97 16.64 -7.83
CA ALA A 318 19.00 16.31 -6.41
C ALA A 318 20.29 15.56 -5.99
N LYS A 319 21.04 15.01 -6.91
CA LYS A 319 22.35 14.40 -6.62
C LYS A 319 23.42 15.42 -6.24
N LEU A 320 23.30 16.67 -6.70
CA LEU A 320 24.32 17.68 -6.55
C LEU A 320 23.82 18.96 -5.84
N ASP A 321 22.55 19.27 -5.96
CA ASP A 321 21.95 20.53 -5.49
C ASP A 321 21.13 20.30 -4.20
N PRO A 322 21.55 20.89 -3.06
CA PRO A 322 20.92 20.76 -1.77
C PRO A 322 19.43 21.17 -1.76
N ILE A 323 19.02 22.14 -2.61
CA ILE A 323 17.61 22.57 -2.65
C ILE A 323 16.72 21.46 -3.20
N TRP A 324 17.18 20.77 -4.27
CA TRP A 324 16.48 19.64 -4.87
C TRP A 324 16.50 18.39 -3.99
N GLN A 325 17.47 18.27 -3.09
CA GLN A 325 17.50 17.21 -2.08
C GLN A 325 16.32 17.26 -1.09
N LYS A 326 15.63 18.40 -0.99
CA LYS A 326 14.38 18.50 -0.23
C LYS A 326 13.22 17.78 -0.92
N LEU A 327 13.23 17.63 -2.24
CA LEU A 327 12.15 16.99 -2.99
C LEU A 327 12.30 15.46 -2.98
N ARG A 328 11.21 14.76 -2.65
CA ARG A 328 11.04 13.31 -2.81
C ARG A 328 9.84 13.07 -3.72
N LEU A 329 10.04 12.26 -4.74
CA LEU A 329 8.99 11.96 -5.71
C LEU A 329 8.42 10.56 -5.48
N VAL A 330 7.10 10.44 -5.48
CA VAL A 330 6.38 9.16 -5.45
C VAL A 330 5.48 9.11 -6.68
N LEU A 331 5.84 8.28 -7.66
CA LEU A 331 5.09 8.13 -8.91
C LEU A 331 4.24 6.87 -8.86
N VAL A 332 2.92 7.02 -9.04
CA VAL A 332 1.97 5.91 -9.04
C VAL A 332 1.39 5.73 -10.43
N GLN A 333 1.65 4.57 -11.03
CA GLN A 333 1.18 4.27 -12.38
C GLN A 333 0.49 2.91 -12.47
N ALA A 334 -0.58 2.85 -13.26
CA ALA A 334 -1.15 1.58 -13.71
C ALA A 334 -0.30 1.03 -14.87
N THR A 335 -0.09 -0.29 -14.87
CA THR A 335 0.72 -0.94 -15.92
C THR A 335 -0.05 -1.24 -17.20
N GLU A 336 -1.37 -1.12 -17.20
CA GLU A 336 -2.22 -1.48 -18.34
C GLU A 336 -1.97 -0.60 -19.57
N VAL A 337 -1.58 0.65 -19.38
CA VAL A 337 -1.26 1.57 -20.49
C VAL A 337 0.22 1.47 -20.84
N TYR A 338 0.50 1.14 -22.10
CA TYR A 338 1.86 1.08 -22.63
C TYR A 338 2.11 2.26 -23.56
N VAL A 339 3.11 3.07 -23.25
CA VAL A 339 3.64 4.07 -24.18
C VAL A 339 5.12 3.75 -24.39
N PRO A 340 5.60 3.74 -25.61
CA PRO A 340 7.02 3.66 -25.93
C PRO A 340 7.66 5.03 -25.59
N LEU A 341 7.92 5.26 -24.29
CA LEU A 341 8.71 6.39 -23.83
C LEU A 341 10.19 6.08 -24.02
N ASP A 342 10.98 7.08 -24.39
CA ASP A 342 12.43 6.93 -24.35
C ASP A 342 12.85 6.61 -22.89
N ILE A 343 13.30 5.36 -22.71
CA ILE A 343 13.68 4.83 -21.39
C ILE A 343 14.75 5.71 -20.73
N ASN A 344 15.66 6.29 -21.52
CA ASN A 344 16.78 7.06 -21.01
C ASN A 344 16.37 8.47 -20.52
N GLN A 345 15.24 8.98 -21.00
CA GLN A 345 14.72 10.31 -20.65
C GLN A 345 13.59 10.26 -19.64
N SER A 346 13.09 9.08 -19.32
CA SER A 346 11.97 8.89 -18.41
C SER A 346 12.43 8.62 -16.97
N PRO A 347 11.71 9.08 -15.92
CA PRO A 347 12.01 8.73 -14.54
C PRO A 347 11.73 7.25 -14.24
N PHE A 348 11.13 6.50 -15.18
CA PHE A 348 10.71 5.12 -14.94
C PHE A 348 11.82 4.07 -14.99
N ASN A 349 13.07 4.45 -15.21
CA ASN A 349 14.24 3.56 -15.13
C ASN A 349 15.21 3.90 -13.99
N VAL A 350 14.89 4.90 -13.16
CA VAL A 350 15.73 5.34 -12.03
C VAL A 350 14.96 5.32 -10.72
N GLY A 351 15.67 5.49 -9.61
CA GLY A 351 15.08 5.43 -8.27
C GLY A 351 14.58 4.02 -7.90
N LEU A 352 13.85 3.94 -6.80
CA LEU A 352 13.29 2.69 -6.30
C LEU A 352 12.05 2.27 -7.10
N GLY A 353 12.12 1.16 -7.81
CA GLY A 353 10.97 0.55 -8.48
C GLY A 353 10.28 -0.48 -7.59
N ILE A 354 8.99 -0.29 -7.33
CA ILE A 354 8.12 -1.24 -6.62
C ILE A 354 7.07 -1.74 -7.60
N GLU A 355 7.10 -3.03 -7.87
CA GLU A 355 6.04 -3.73 -8.62
C GLU A 355 5.20 -4.51 -7.62
N LEU A 356 3.90 -4.19 -7.54
CA LEU A 356 3.01 -4.85 -6.61
C LEU A 356 2.59 -6.21 -7.16
N GLU A 357 2.98 -7.25 -6.44
CA GLU A 357 2.66 -8.64 -6.75
C GLU A 357 1.33 -9.06 -6.11
N PRO A 358 0.72 -10.18 -6.54
CA PRO A 358 -0.41 -10.79 -5.84
C PRO A 358 -0.09 -11.12 -4.38
N LEU A 359 -1.13 -11.24 -3.54
CA LEU A 359 -0.98 -11.67 -2.14
C LEU A 359 -0.53 -13.13 -2.08
N THR A 360 0.39 -13.41 -1.17
CA THR A 360 0.82 -14.79 -0.87
C THR A 360 -0.29 -15.57 -0.15
N PRO A 361 -0.26 -16.91 -0.15
CA PRO A 361 -1.22 -17.72 0.60
C PRO A 361 -1.30 -17.34 2.08
N GLN A 362 -0.17 -17.04 2.72
CA GLN A 362 -0.09 -16.60 4.12
C GLN A 362 -0.79 -15.25 4.33
N GLN A 363 -0.58 -14.30 3.43
CA GLN A 363 -1.24 -12.99 3.47
C GLN A 363 -2.76 -13.10 3.27
N ILE A 364 -3.20 -14.04 2.41
CA ILE A 364 -4.64 -14.28 2.19
C ILE A 364 -5.25 -14.94 3.43
N GLN A 365 -4.56 -15.88 4.06
CA GLN A 365 -5.01 -16.52 5.30
C GLN A 365 -5.13 -15.50 6.44
N ASP A 366 -4.14 -14.62 6.62
CA ASP A 366 -4.17 -13.53 7.60
C ASP A 366 -5.36 -12.58 7.32
N LEU A 367 -5.55 -12.21 6.04
CA LEU A 367 -6.66 -11.36 5.64
C LEU A 367 -8.03 -12.02 5.90
N ALA A 368 -8.16 -13.34 5.67
CA ALA A 368 -9.37 -14.09 5.98
C ALA A 368 -9.66 -14.08 7.50
N GLN A 369 -8.65 -14.29 8.33
CA GLN A 369 -8.79 -14.20 9.80
C GLN A 369 -9.25 -12.82 10.25
N ARG A 370 -8.72 -11.75 9.66
CA ARG A 370 -9.17 -10.37 9.93
C ARG A 370 -10.63 -10.12 9.54
N HIS A 371 -11.18 -10.88 8.57
CA HIS A 371 -12.60 -10.89 8.22
C HIS A 371 -13.43 -11.83 9.12
N GLY A 372 -12.83 -12.46 10.14
CA GLY A 372 -13.50 -13.43 11.00
C GLY A 372 -13.71 -14.80 10.35
N LEU A 373 -13.01 -15.11 9.27
CA LEU A 373 -13.12 -16.34 8.52
C LEU A 373 -11.98 -17.31 8.85
N MET A 374 -12.33 -18.59 9.08
CA MET A 374 -11.38 -19.68 9.27
C MET A 374 -11.45 -20.58 8.04
N LEU A 375 -10.68 -20.24 6.99
CA LEU A 375 -10.63 -21.05 5.78
C LEU A 375 -9.75 -22.28 5.98
N SER A 376 -10.21 -23.43 5.52
CA SER A 376 -9.38 -24.63 5.43
C SER A 376 -8.31 -24.47 4.34
N VAL A 377 -7.30 -25.35 4.36
CA VAL A 377 -6.25 -25.36 3.32
C VAL A 377 -6.84 -25.52 1.92
N ASP A 378 -7.84 -26.38 1.77
CA ASP A 378 -8.50 -26.63 0.49
C ASP A 378 -9.34 -25.43 0.03
N GLN A 379 -10.06 -24.79 0.94
CA GLN A 379 -10.83 -23.57 0.65
C GLN A 379 -9.91 -22.41 0.23
N LEU A 380 -8.79 -22.26 0.93
CA LEU A 380 -7.79 -21.28 0.59
C LEU A 380 -7.18 -21.54 -0.80
N ALA A 381 -6.82 -22.79 -1.08
CA ALA A 381 -6.28 -23.19 -2.38
C ALA A 381 -7.29 -22.94 -3.51
N GLN A 382 -8.56 -23.27 -3.30
CA GLN A 382 -9.63 -23.03 -4.26
C GLN A 382 -9.81 -21.53 -4.56
N LEU A 383 -9.77 -20.67 -3.53
CA LEU A 383 -9.87 -19.23 -3.71
C LEU A 383 -8.65 -18.66 -4.45
N ILE A 384 -7.45 -19.15 -4.14
CA ILE A 384 -6.21 -18.74 -4.83
C ILE A 384 -6.24 -19.19 -6.29
N GLN A 385 -6.65 -20.41 -6.57
CA GLN A 385 -6.77 -20.90 -7.94
C GLN A 385 -7.77 -20.06 -8.75
N LEU A 386 -8.88 -19.65 -8.13
CA LEU A 386 -9.90 -18.83 -8.77
C LEU A 386 -9.38 -17.45 -9.18
N VAL A 387 -8.67 -16.71 -8.30
CA VAL A 387 -8.35 -15.29 -8.49
C VAL A 387 -6.85 -14.95 -8.36
N ALA A 388 -5.96 -15.94 -8.31
CA ALA A 388 -4.49 -15.82 -8.29
C ALA A 388 -3.93 -14.84 -7.25
N GLY A 389 -4.58 -14.70 -6.10
CA GLY A 389 -4.13 -13.79 -5.04
C GLY A 389 -4.31 -12.29 -5.35
N HIS A 390 -5.10 -11.93 -6.36
CA HIS A 390 -5.37 -10.51 -6.67
C HIS A 390 -6.04 -9.81 -5.47
N PRO A 391 -5.43 -8.77 -4.85
CA PRO A 391 -5.84 -8.24 -3.55
C PRO A 391 -7.31 -7.81 -3.49
N TYR A 392 -7.77 -7.10 -4.53
CA TYR A 392 -9.17 -6.66 -4.60
C TYR A 392 -10.14 -7.83 -4.73
N LEU A 393 -9.83 -8.81 -5.59
CA LEU A 393 -10.73 -9.95 -5.81
C LEU A 393 -10.78 -10.86 -4.59
N ILE A 394 -9.65 -11.07 -3.92
CA ILE A 394 -9.59 -11.77 -2.63
C ILE A 394 -10.43 -11.04 -1.60
N ARG A 395 -10.21 -9.73 -1.42
CA ARG A 395 -10.93 -8.96 -0.41
C ARG A 395 -12.43 -8.92 -0.66
N LEU A 396 -12.84 -8.83 -1.92
CA LEU A 396 -14.26 -8.86 -2.31
C LEU A 396 -14.90 -10.22 -1.97
N ALA A 397 -14.21 -11.33 -2.25
CA ALA A 397 -14.67 -12.66 -1.85
C ALA A 397 -14.81 -12.77 -0.33
N LEU A 398 -13.77 -12.41 0.41
CA LEU A 398 -13.78 -12.50 1.88
C LEU A 398 -14.87 -11.62 2.51
N TYR A 399 -15.14 -10.45 1.95
CA TYR A 399 -16.23 -9.58 2.40
C TYR A 399 -17.60 -10.27 2.30
N HIS A 400 -17.94 -10.82 1.12
CA HIS A 400 -19.24 -11.48 0.90
C HIS A 400 -19.36 -12.79 1.71
N LEU A 401 -18.26 -13.56 1.83
CA LEU A 401 -18.23 -14.76 2.68
C LEU A 401 -18.43 -14.42 4.17
N ALA A 402 -17.77 -13.37 4.67
CA ALA A 402 -17.90 -12.93 6.05
C ALA A 402 -19.31 -12.41 6.39
N ARG A 403 -19.98 -11.79 5.42
CA ARG A 403 -21.40 -11.39 5.53
C ARG A 403 -22.38 -12.54 5.38
N GLN A 404 -21.89 -13.75 5.07
CA GLN A 404 -22.73 -14.92 4.79
C GLN A 404 -23.74 -14.69 3.65
N GLU A 405 -23.43 -13.80 2.72
CA GLU A 405 -24.24 -13.54 1.53
C GLU A 405 -24.06 -14.63 0.47
N LEU A 406 -22.90 -15.31 0.49
CA LEU A 406 -22.55 -16.43 -0.40
C LEU A 406 -21.74 -17.47 0.39
N THR A 407 -21.89 -18.72 0.03
CA THR A 407 -20.94 -19.79 0.37
C THR A 407 -19.77 -19.77 -0.63
N LEU A 408 -18.64 -20.39 -0.29
CA LEU A 408 -17.51 -20.48 -1.21
C LEU A 408 -17.88 -21.24 -2.50
N GLU A 409 -18.72 -22.27 -2.40
CA GLU A 409 -19.19 -23.04 -3.54
C GLU A 409 -20.05 -22.20 -4.49
N GLU A 410 -20.97 -21.40 -3.94
CA GLU A 410 -21.80 -20.46 -4.72
C GLU A 410 -20.93 -19.38 -5.37
N LEU A 411 -19.97 -18.84 -4.63
CA LEU A 411 -19.03 -17.85 -5.13
C LEU A 411 -18.27 -18.39 -6.34
N VAL A 412 -17.67 -19.59 -6.23
CA VAL A 412 -16.93 -20.21 -7.34
C VAL A 412 -17.82 -20.47 -8.54
N ARG A 413 -19.04 -20.98 -8.32
CA ARG A 413 -20.01 -21.27 -9.38
C ARG A 413 -20.44 -20.01 -10.14
N MET A 414 -20.62 -18.87 -9.43
CA MET A 414 -21.12 -17.62 -10.01
C MET A 414 -20.00 -16.65 -10.40
N ALA A 415 -18.75 -16.93 -10.06
CA ALA A 415 -17.61 -16.02 -10.19
C ALA A 415 -17.50 -15.41 -11.60
N ALA A 416 -17.65 -16.22 -12.64
CA ALA A 416 -17.48 -15.83 -14.03
C ALA A 416 -18.79 -15.43 -14.73
N THR A 417 -19.86 -15.16 -13.98
CA THR A 417 -21.14 -14.74 -14.55
C THR A 417 -21.26 -13.21 -14.53
N ASP A 418 -22.18 -12.67 -15.36
CA ASP A 418 -22.43 -11.21 -15.42
C ASP A 418 -23.15 -10.67 -14.17
N THR A 419 -23.70 -11.56 -13.32
CA THR A 419 -24.31 -11.24 -12.03
C THR A 419 -23.42 -11.60 -10.85
N GLY A 420 -22.24 -12.16 -11.10
CA GLY A 420 -21.26 -12.51 -10.08
C GLY A 420 -20.56 -11.29 -9.48
N ILE A 421 -19.99 -11.46 -8.28
CA ILE A 421 -19.32 -10.36 -7.55
C ILE A 421 -18.14 -9.74 -8.32
N TYR A 422 -17.59 -10.41 -9.31
CA TYR A 422 -16.46 -9.94 -10.12
C TYR A 422 -16.85 -9.32 -11.45
N SER A 423 -18.15 -9.21 -11.76
CA SER A 423 -18.66 -8.73 -13.05
C SER A 423 -18.07 -7.40 -13.50
N ASP A 424 -18.04 -6.39 -12.65
CA ASP A 424 -17.45 -5.08 -12.96
C ASP A 424 -15.95 -5.12 -13.31
N HIS A 425 -15.21 -6.02 -12.68
CA HIS A 425 -13.80 -6.20 -12.99
C HIS A 425 -13.61 -6.87 -14.33
N LEU A 426 -14.40 -7.89 -14.61
CA LEU A 426 -14.37 -8.67 -15.84
C LEU A 426 -14.84 -7.86 -17.05
N HIS A 427 -15.94 -7.11 -16.91
CA HIS A 427 -16.46 -6.23 -17.97
C HIS A 427 -15.43 -5.18 -18.40
N ARG A 428 -14.72 -4.56 -17.46
CA ARG A 428 -13.67 -3.58 -17.80
C ARG A 428 -12.51 -4.20 -18.57
N LEU A 429 -12.08 -5.40 -18.19
CA LEU A 429 -11.04 -6.11 -18.92
C LEU A 429 -11.51 -6.50 -20.33
N LEU A 430 -12.76 -6.96 -20.45
CA LEU A 430 -13.37 -7.28 -21.74
C LEU A 430 -13.44 -6.04 -22.65
N GLN A 431 -13.93 -4.92 -22.13
CA GLN A 431 -14.00 -3.66 -22.87
C GLN A 431 -12.60 -3.22 -23.34
N HIS A 432 -11.58 -3.34 -22.50
CA HIS A 432 -10.22 -2.99 -22.91
C HIS A 432 -9.69 -3.92 -24.01
N LEU A 433 -9.96 -5.22 -23.93
CA LEU A 433 -9.59 -6.16 -25.00
C LEU A 433 -10.34 -5.87 -26.33
N GLN A 434 -11.62 -5.47 -26.26
CA GLN A 434 -12.39 -5.08 -27.44
C GLN A 434 -11.83 -3.83 -28.14
N GLN A 435 -11.22 -2.92 -27.37
CA GLN A 435 -10.56 -1.73 -27.93
C GLN A 435 -9.19 -2.05 -28.56
N HIS A 436 -8.63 -3.26 -28.31
CA HIS A 436 -7.33 -3.71 -28.79
C HIS A 436 -7.40 -5.09 -29.44
N PRO A 437 -7.90 -5.19 -30.68
CA PRO A 437 -8.13 -6.48 -31.35
C PRO A 437 -6.91 -7.39 -31.43
N GLU A 438 -5.71 -6.80 -31.55
CA GLU A 438 -4.44 -7.55 -31.59
C GLU A 438 -4.15 -8.24 -30.25
N LEU A 439 -4.50 -7.61 -29.12
CA LEU A 439 -4.36 -8.20 -27.79
C LEU A 439 -5.45 -9.25 -27.53
N ALA A 440 -6.66 -9.00 -28.02
CA ALA A 440 -7.75 -9.95 -27.93
C ALA A 440 -7.42 -11.25 -28.67
N ALA A 441 -6.86 -11.17 -29.91
CA ALA A 441 -6.43 -12.32 -30.66
C ALA A 441 -5.28 -13.08 -29.97
N ALA A 442 -4.27 -12.37 -29.45
CA ALA A 442 -3.19 -12.97 -28.69
C ALA A 442 -3.71 -13.68 -27.42
N PHE A 443 -4.62 -13.05 -26.68
CA PHE A 443 -5.23 -13.63 -25.49
C PHE A 443 -6.09 -14.86 -25.81
N SER A 444 -6.85 -14.85 -26.92
CA SER A 444 -7.62 -16.01 -27.38
C SER A 444 -6.74 -17.23 -27.65
N ARG A 445 -5.53 -17.04 -28.16
CA ARG A 445 -4.56 -18.14 -28.34
C ARG A 445 -4.14 -18.75 -26.98
N VAL A 446 -3.96 -17.93 -25.95
CA VAL A 446 -3.63 -18.41 -24.58
C VAL A 446 -4.82 -19.15 -23.97
N LEU A 447 -6.05 -18.65 -24.16
CA LEU A 447 -7.28 -19.28 -23.67
C LEU A 447 -7.52 -20.66 -24.27
N SER A 448 -7.21 -20.83 -25.57
CA SER A 448 -7.44 -22.08 -26.31
C SER A 448 -6.42 -23.18 -25.97
N SER A 449 -5.38 -22.86 -25.19
CA SER A 449 -4.33 -23.81 -24.83
C SER A 449 -4.39 -24.19 -23.36
N THR A 450 -4.15 -25.44 -23.05
CA THR A 450 -3.91 -25.94 -21.70
C THR A 450 -2.44 -25.87 -21.29
N GLN A 451 -1.53 -25.65 -22.25
CA GLN A 451 -0.09 -25.49 -22.04
C GLN A 451 0.31 -24.02 -22.22
N SER A 452 1.55 -23.69 -21.85
CA SER A 452 2.10 -22.37 -22.14
C SER A 452 2.17 -22.11 -23.66
N VAL A 453 1.86 -20.88 -24.05
CA VAL A 453 1.85 -20.44 -25.44
C VAL A 453 2.95 -19.42 -25.66
N GLU A 454 3.70 -19.54 -26.75
CA GLU A 454 4.63 -18.51 -27.16
C GLU A 454 3.89 -17.38 -27.86
N LEU A 455 4.02 -16.17 -27.31
CA LEU A 455 3.48 -14.93 -27.89
C LEU A 455 4.61 -14.00 -28.32
N ASP A 456 4.27 -13.06 -29.19
CA ASP A 456 5.12 -11.90 -29.42
C ASP A 456 5.42 -11.21 -28.08
N GLN A 457 6.66 -10.77 -27.91
CA GLN A 457 7.14 -10.23 -26.65
C GLN A 457 6.30 -9.01 -26.18
N VAL A 458 5.93 -8.13 -27.11
CA VAL A 458 5.13 -6.93 -26.81
C VAL A 458 3.72 -7.32 -26.37
N GLN A 459 3.09 -8.27 -27.08
CA GLN A 459 1.75 -8.78 -26.73
C GLN A 459 1.77 -9.48 -25.37
N GLY A 460 2.76 -10.35 -25.12
CA GLY A 460 2.93 -11.03 -23.84
C GLY A 460 3.09 -10.03 -22.68
N PHE A 461 3.93 -9.01 -22.86
CA PHE A 461 4.10 -7.95 -21.87
C PHE A 461 2.82 -7.13 -21.62
N LYS A 462 2.10 -6.75 -22.68
CA LYS A 462 0.83 -5.99 -22.53
C LYS A 462 -0.20 -6.80 -21.76
N LEU A 463 -0.40 -8.08 -22.08
CA LEU A 463 -1.34 -8.96 -21.37
C LEU A 463 -0.92 -9.20 -19.93
N LYS A 464 0.39 -9.37 -19.64
CA LYS A 464 0.90 -9.45 -18.26
C LYS A 464 0.63 -8.18 -17.49
N ARG A 465 0.83 -7.01 -18.10
CA ARG A 465 0.57 -5.70 -17.48
C ARG A 465 -0.90 -5.46 -17.16
N MET A 466 -1.81 -6.10 -17.88
CA MET A 466 -3.23 -6.15 -17.56
C MET A 466 -3.57 -7.15 -16.43
N GLY A 467 -2.63 -7.99 -16.03
CA GLY A 467 -2.84 -9.04 -15.04
C GLY A 467 -3.54 -10.28 -15.59
N LEU A 468 -3.75 -10.39 -16.90
CA LEU A 468 -4.48 -11.48 -17.53
C LEU A 468 -3.65 -12.77 -17.64
N VAL A 469 -2.32 -12.64 -17.74
CA VAL A 469 -1.42 -13.76 -17.97
C VAL A 469 -0.18 -13.68 -17.08
N ASN A 470 0.42 -14.83 -16.83
CA ASN A 470 1.79 -14.99 -16.32
C ASN A 470 2.76 -15.14 -17.49
N LEU A 471 3.93 -14.53 -17.38
CA LEU A 471 4.96 -14.53 -18.42
C LEU A 471 6.28 -15.05 -17.84
N GLN A 472 6.84 -16.11 -18.46
CA GLN A 472 8.16 -16.66 -18.16
C GLN A 472 8.96 -16.72 -19.47
N GLY A 473 9.88 -15.78 -19.67
CA GLY A 473 10.48 -15.56 -20.99
C GLY A 473 9.40 -15.17 -22.00
N ASN A 474 9.28 -15.91 -23.11
CA ASN A 474 8.22 -15.74 -24.11
C ASN A 474 7.03 -16.70 -23.89
N GLN A 475 7.09 -17.54 -22.87
CA GLN A 475 6.03 -18.49 -22.53
C GLN A 475 4.96 -17.81 -21.66
N VAL A 476 3.73 -17.91 -22.13
CA VAL A 476 2.57 -17.23 -21.54
C VAL A 476 1.54 -18.25 -21.10
N THR A 477 1.06 -18.11 -19.85
CA THR A 477 -0.05 -18.89 -19.29
C THR A 477 -1.09 -17.95 -18.72
N ILE A 478 -2.34 -18.41 -18.63
CA ILE A 478 -3.39 -17.61 -18.01
C ILE A 478 -3.10 -17.43 -16.52
N SER A 479 -3.43 -16.26 -15.96
CA SER A 479 -3.10 -15.94 -14.57
C SER A 479 -3.99 -16.64 -13.54
N CYS A 480 -5.29 -16.89 -13.86
CA CYS A 480 -6.24 -17.52 -12.93
C CYS A 480 -7.43 -18.14 -13.66
N ASP A 481 -8.16 -19.01 -12.95
CA ASP A 481 -9.33 -19.71 -13.50
C ASP A 481 -10.50 -18.77 -13.79
N LEU A 482 -10.69 -17.72 -13.00
CA LEU A 482 -11.73 -16.70 -13.24
C LEU A 482 -11.66 -16.14 -14.67
N TYR A 483 -10.46 -15.81 -15.12
CA TYR A 483 -10.27 -15.27 -16.48
C TYR A 483 -10.40 -16.36 -17.53
N ARG A 484 -9.93 -17.56 -17.28
CA ARG A 484 -10.12 -18.70 -18.18
C ARG A 484 -11.60 -18.95 -18.45
N ILE A 485 -12.39 -19.10 -17.38
CA ILE A 485 -13.83 -19.40 -17.50
C ILE A 485 -14.58 -18.25 -18.19
N TYR A 486 -14.38 -17.01 -17.72
CA TYR A 486 -15.14 -15.87 -18.24
C TYR A 486 -14.85 -15.57 -19.70
N PHE A 487 -13.58 -15.57 -20.10
CA PHE A 487 -13.20 -15.15 -21.46
C PHE A 487 -13.30 -16.28 -22.48
N SER A 488 -13.17 -17.56 -22.08
CA SER A 488 -13.35 -18.67 -23.04
C SER A 488 -14.73 -18.64 -23.69
N ASP A 489 -15.80 -18.41 -22.92
CA ASP A 489 -17.15 -18.38 -23.45
C ASP A 489 -17.44 -17.18 -24.35
N ARG A 490 -16.76 -16.05 -24.13
CA ARG A 490 -17.08 -14.78 -24.80
C ARG A 490 -16.18 -14.47 -25.99
N MET A 491 -14.95 -14.92 -25.97
CA MET A 491 -13.98 -14.65 -27.04
C MET A 491 -13.99 -15.72 -28.14
N THR A 492 -14.41 -16.95 -27.85
CA THR A 492 -14.60 -17.99 -28.88
C THR A 492 -15.82 -17.73 -29.76
N ARG A 493 -16.84 -17.01 -29.26
CA ARG A 493 -18.04 -16.66 -30.05
C ARG A 493 -17.80 -15.50 -31.03
N SER A 494 -16.80 -14.64 -30.80
CA SER A 494 -16.52 -13.48 -31.66
C SER A 494 -15.62 -13.78 -32.86
N VAL A 495 -15.06 -14.98 -32.98
CA VAL A 495 -14.22 -15.41 -34.13
C VAL A 495 -15.05 -16.15 -35.22
N GLY A 496 -16.34 -16.35 -34.95
CA GLY A 496 -17.27 -17.11 -35.85
C GLY A 496 -18.32 -16.23 -36.57
N THR A 497 -18.19 -14.91 -36.54
CA THR A 497 -18.96 -13.97 -37.33
C THR A 497 -17.99 -13.02 -38.04
#